data_21eb2b79a1b159d39d695f80f9b61d82
#
_entry.id   21eb2b79a1b159d39d695f80f9b61d82
#
_cell.length_a   1.000
_cell.length_b   1.000
_cell.length_c   1.000
_cell.angle_alpha   90.00
_cell.angle_beta   90.00
_cell.angle_gamma   90.00
#
_symmetry.space_group_name_H-M   'P 1'
#
loop_
_entity.id
_entity.type
_entity.pdbx_description
1 polymer ?
#
loop_
_entity_poly.entity_id
_entity_poly.type
_entity_poly.pdbx_seq_one_letter_code
_entity_poly.pdbx_strand_id
1 'polypeptide(L)'
;MCVGYHIYGYIYIYVDMYYLTTKMNYSMRSTIIFIFIWSSVYTEPIPLSKIHLNHDGMFMDHLGYIKLFRGFNNVQKYFPWYQENAWNITQIKMFQNWGLNVIRLGIMWSGVKPNISIVNTTYLNVMESLIDLYAEHGIYVILDMHQDGLSSRYGTYDGIPLWLINQFKRPPTILQEPWPYKKLPNWEGAYYLTYECSEGAQQLYENVSGAWNHWGDFWEIVAKHYGKKSNVLGYDLINEPPPGNFYTNPLRGFPGYAGRYNLLPVYDYVVERIRKYDKSTLIFYEPVTYGIFTPLSTSGWLGTGFGRVPGANRDNSSPSKSVLSYHYYCWILQSDYPNSTMPLWKKVLCDSFLLPTVISNVIKATKTTGGGRFLTEFGLCGDDGNPSSVNTLECNAVLDEADKHFESWTYWDGHFIDNAGNPIQTQVRSFIRPYPQSTNGRFVKQHFNHETGEYSFSFITNQLSNQYSEKQNLIAEIYIPLSVHYPNGYSINLNPNNLTTELKGNILSIYLSTDLRNEPVHVEMEIVRK
;
A
#
# COMPACT_ATOMS: atom_id res chain seq x y z
N MET A 1 -11.12 -49.26 -8.62
CA MET A 1 -10.03 -49.05 -7.66
C MET A 1 -10.08 -47.59 -7.24
N CYS A 2 -10.69 -47.34 -6.09
CA CYS A 2 -10.73 -45.99 -5.49
C CYS A 2 -9.48 -45.80 -4.65
N VAL A 3 -8.75 -44.74 -4.89
CA VAL A 3 -7.64 -44.31 -4.01
C VAL A 3 -8.11 -43.05 -3.27
N GLY A 4 -8.44 -43.23 -2.00
CA GLY A 4 -8.75 -42.16 -1.10
C GLY A 4 -7.45 -41.54 -0.54
N TYR A 5 -7.34 -40.20 -0.57
CA TYR A 5 -6.29 -39.50 0.13
C TYR A 5 -6.81 -39.10 1.52
N HIS A 6 -6.22 -39.72 2.54
CA HIS A 6 -6.36 -39.27 3.92
C HIS A 6 -5.35 -38.13 4.19
N ILE A 7 -5.85 -36.95 4.55
CA ILE A 7 -5.03 -35.85 5.10
C ILE A 7 -4.96 -36.10 6.62
N TYR A 8 -3.78 -36.46 7.10
CA TYR A 8 -3.48 -36.48 8.54
C TYR A 8 -2.92 -35.11 8.95
N GLY A 9 -3.70 -34.34 9.70
CA GLY A 9 -3.19 -33.20 10.43
C GLY A 9 -2.48 -33.68 11.72
N TYR A 10 -1.19 -33.38 11.84
CA TYR A 10 -0.45 -33.63 13.08
C TYR A 10 -0.69 -32.51 14.07
N ILE A 11 -1.31 -32.85 15.19
CA ILE A 11 -1.42 -31.96 16.36
C ILE A 11 -0.20 -32.24 17.25
N TYR A 12 0.72 -31.27 17.35
CA TYR A 12 1.79 -31.31 18.35
C TYR A 12 1.31 -30.67 19.63
N ILE A 13 1.17 -31.46 20.71
CA ILE A 13 0.91 -30.97 22.05
C ILE A 13 2.24 -30.90 22.80
N TYR A 14 2.73 -29.70 23.08
CA TYR A 14 3.83 -29.50 24.03
C TYR A 14 3.26 -29.43 25.45
N VAL A 15 3.65 -30.39 26.30
CA VAL A 15 3.36 -30.37 27.73
C VAL A 15 4.66 -30.08 28.46
N ASP A 16 4.79 -28.87 28.99
CA ASP A 16 5.87 -28.56 29.93
C ASP A 16 5.49 -29.06 31.33
N MET A 17 6.13 -30.16 31.76
CA MET A 17 6.01 -30.66 33.12
C MET A 17 7.05 -30.03 34.03
N TYR A 18 6.65 -29.11 34.89
CA TYR A 18 7.47 -28.71 36.03
C TYR A 18 7.34 -29.73 37.17
N TYR A 19 8.43 -30.41 37.51
CA TYR A 19 8.54 -31.23 38.71
C TYR A 19 8.87 -30.34 39.93
N LEU A 20 7.92 -30.23 40.87
CA LEU A 20 8.17 -29.73 42.22
C LEU A 20 8.17 -30.92 43.17
N THR A 21 9.35 -31.32 43.66
CA THR A 21 9.51 -32.23 44.77
C THR A 21 9.46 -31.46 46.08
N THR A 22 8.39 -31.62 46.83
CA THR A 22 8.38 -31.29 48.27
C THR A 22 7.82 -32.47 49.06
N LYS A 23 8.58 -32.90 50.05
CA LYS A 23 8.18 -33.90 51.07
C LYS A 23 6.95 -33.40 51.81
N MET A 24 5.90 -34.20 51.90
CA MET A 24 4.80 -33.95 52.80
C MET A 24 4.40 -35.19 53.58
N ASN A 25 4.20 -35.00 54.87
CA ASN A 25 3.62 -35.93 55.85
C ASN A 25 2.10 -36.08 55.63
N TYR A 26 1.62 -37.28 55.93
CA TYR A 26 0.22 -37.68 55.74
C TYR A 26 -0.75 -36.89 56.62
N SER A 27 -1.77 -36.30 56.01
CA SER A 27 -3.12 -36.11 56.60
C SER A 27 -4.11 -35.97 55.44
N MET A 28 -5.07 -36.89 55.37
CA MET A 28 -6.13 -36.93 54.36
C MET A 28 -7.04 -35.70 54.49
N ARG A 29 -7.04 -34.87 53.50
CA ARG A 29 -8.20 -34.06 53.08
C ARG A 29 -8.22 -33.98 51.55
N SER A 30 -9.32 -34.47 50.95
CA SER A 30 -9.56 -34.42 49.50
C SER A 30 -9.73 -32.98 49.09
N THR A 31 -8.70 -32.40 48.48
CA THR A 31 -8.78 -31.10 47.80
C THR A 31 -8.87 -31.38 46.30
N ILE A 32 -10.02 -31.09 45.72
CA ILE A 32 -10.19 -31.12 44.26
C ILE A 32 -9.46 -29.92 43.70
N ILE A 33 -8.32 -30.16 43.05
CA ILE A 33 -7.59 -29.12 42.32
C ILE A 33 -8.22 -29.03 40.91
N PHE A 34 -8.96 -27.96 40.64
CA PHE A 34 -9.35 -27.61 39.29
C PHE A 34 -8.14 -27.03 38.57
N ILE A 35 -7.52 -27.84 37.70
CA ILE A 35 -6.51 -27.35 36.77
C ILE A 35 -7.26 -26.71 35.58
N PHE A 36 -7.33 -25.39 35.55
CA PHE A 36 -7.72 -24.68 34.33
C PHE A 36 -6.58 -24.80 33.31
N ILE A 37 -6.72 -25.73 32.37
CA ILE A 37 -5.85 -25.77 31.17
C ILE A 37 -6.35 -24.66 30.26
N TRP A 38 -5.65 -23.53 30.26
CA TRP A 38 -5.78 -22.55 29.22
C TRP A 38 -5.10 -23.12 27.95
N SER A 39 -5.84 -23.84 27.12
CA SER A 39 -5.42 -24.14 25.78
C SER A 39 -5.59 -22.85 24.96
N SER A 40 -4.53 -22.08 24.81
CA SER A 40 -4.45 -21.14 23.70
C SER A 40 -4.44 -21.98 22.40
N VAL A 41 -5.59 -22.07 21.76
CA VAL A 41 -5.65 -22.59 20.39
C VAL A 41 -4.91 -21.58 19.52
N TYR A 42 -3.63 -21.82 19.27
CA TYR A 42 -2.93 -21.17 18.19
C TYR A 42 -3.57 -21.69 16.90
N THR A 43 -4.53 -20.97 16.36
CA THR A 43 -4.92 -21.15 14.96
C THR A 43 -3.76 -20.65 14.12
N GLU A 44 -3.12 -21.55 13.36
CA GLU A 44 -2.17 -21.16 12.32
C GLU A 44 -2.77 -20.01 11.51
N PRO A 45 -2.05 -18.91 11.30
CA PRO A 45 -2.56 -17.81 10.49
C PRO A 45 -2.90 -18.36 9.09
N ILE A 46 -4.10 -18.07 8.60
CA ILE A 46 -4.50 -18.47 7.25
C ILE A 46 -3.50 -17.84 6.28
N PRO A 47 -2.79 -18.64 5.47
CA PRO A 47 -1.78 -18.10 4.57
C PRO A 47 -2.39 -17.04 3.65
N LEU A 48 -1.75 -15.87 3.54
CA LEU A 48 -2.16 -14.84 2.60
C LEU A 48 -2.12 -15.39 1.18
N SER A 49 -3.12 -15.05 0.37
CA SER A 49 -3.19 -15.47 -1.03
C SER A 49 -2.69 -14.39 -1.97
N LYS A 50 -2.22 -14.79 -3.15
CA LYS A 50 -1.94 -13.84 -4.24
C LYS A 50 -3.20 -13.05 -4.58
N ILE A 51 -3.03 -11.76 -4.78
CA ILE A 51 -4.08 -10.83 -5.17
C ILE A 51 -4.00 -10.59 -6.68
N HIS A 52 -5.15 -10.50 -7.30
CA HIS A 52 -5.33 -10.11 -8.69
C HIS A 52 -6.40 -9.01 -8.80
N LEU A 53 -6.60 -8.47 -9.99
CA LEU A 53 -7.65 -7.47 -10.23
C LEU A 53 -8.84 -8.13 -10.93
N ASN A 54 -10.04 -7.74 -10.51
CA ASN A 54 -11.25 -8.06 -11.27
C ASN A 54 -11.40 -7.11 -12.48
N HIS A 55 -12.48 -7.26 -13.25
CA HIS A 55 -12.74 -6.45 -14.45
C HIS A 55 -12.98 -4.96 -14.14
N ASP A 56 -13.39 -4.62 -12.92
CA ASP A 56 -13.57 -3.24 -12.45
C ASP A 56 -12.28 -2.62 -11.88
N GLY A 57 -11.16 -3.37 -11.90
CA GLY A 57 -9.88 -2.94 -11.35
C GLY A 57 -9.79 -3.01 -9.82
N MET A 58 -10.72 -3.71 -9.16
CA MET A 58 -10.68 -3.93 -7.71
C MET A 58 -9.77 -5.12 -7.37
N PHE A 59 -9.05 -5.00 -6.27
CA PHE A 59 -8.21 -6.08 -5.75
C PHE A 59 -9.08 -7.24 -5.27
N MET A 60 -8.72 -8.46 -5.66
CA MET A 60 -9.50 -9.65 -5.37
C MET A 60 -8.58 -10.82 -4.99
N ASP A 61 -8.97 -11.57 -3.96
CA ASP A 61 -8.27 -12.80 -3.59
C ASP A 61 -8.72 -14.00 -4.46
N HIS A 62 -8.08 -15.14 -4.26
CA HIS A 62 -8.36 -16.36 -5.03
C HIS A 62 -9.76 -16.95 -4.79
N LEU A 63 -10.44 -16.54 -3.71
CA LEU A 63 -11.82 -16.93 -3.41
C LEU A 63 -12.85 -15.98 -4.03
N GLY A 64 -12.41 -14.90 -4.69
CA GLY A 64 -13.29 -13.94 -5.33
C GLY A 64 -13.75 -12.80 -4.40
N TYR A 65 -13.16 -12.65 -3.22
CA TYR A 65 -13.46 -11.54 -2.31
C TYR A 65 -12.67 -10.30 -2.70
N ILE A 66 -13.36 -9.17 -2.81
CA ILE A 66 -12.75 -7.85 -3.00
C ILE A 66 -12.05 -7.44 -1.71
N LYS A 67 -10.83 -6.96 -1.82
CA LYS A 67 -9.98 -6.52 -0.71
C LYS A 67 -9.71 -5.02 -0.79
N LEU A 68 -9.73 -4.34 0.37
CA LEU A 68 -9.17 -3.01 0.52
C LEU A 68 -7.90 -3.05 1.37
N PHE A 69 -6.95 -2.21 0.99
CA PHE A 69 -5.64 -2.12 1.63
C PHE A 69 -5.46 -0.75 2.28
N ARG A 70 -5.03 -0.76 3.55
CA ARG A 70 -4.70 0.43 4.32
C ARG A 70 -3.38 0.22 5.04
N GLY A 71 -2.49 1.18 4.92
CA GLY A 71 -1.17 1.02 5.51
C GLY A 71 -0.30 2.26 5.42
N PHE A 72 1.00 2.04 5.37
CA PHE A 72 1.97 3.12 5.37
C PHE A 72 3.22 2.74 4.57
N ASN A 73 4.06 3.75 4.34
CA ASN A 73 5.36 3.59 3.69
C ASN A 73 6.44 3.28 4.73
N ASN A 74 7.30 2.31 4.42
CA ASN A 74 8.49 1.99 5.17
C ASN A 74 9.69 2.01 4.22
N VAL A 75 10.34 3.16 4.12
CA VAL A 75 11.45 3.42 3.21
C VAL A 75 12.65 3.93 3.98
N GLN A 76 13.81 3.32 3.77
CA GLN A 76 15.09 3.79 4.30
C GLN A 76 15.95 4.34 3.16
N LYS A 77 16.14 5.66 3.13
CA LYS A 77 16.82 6.38 2.04
C LYS A 77 18.36 6.27 2.06
N TYR A 78 18.93 5.70 3.12
CA TYR A 78 20.38 5.59 3.32
C TYR A 78 20.77 4.18 3.76
N PHE A 79 22.07 3.84 3.61
CA PHE A 79 22.62 2.59 4.13
C PHE A 79 22.22 2.39 5.61
N PRO A 80 21.75 1.21 6.02
CA PRO A 80 21.78 -0.09 5.33
C PRO A 80 20.61 -0.35 4.36
N TRP A 81 19.80 0.64 4.01
CA TRP A 81 18.66 0.57 3.08
C TRP A 81 17.43 -0.17 3.62
N TYR A 82 17.34 -0.31 4.94
CA TYR A 82 16.19 -0.79 5.69
C TYR A 82 16.18 -0.16 7.08
N GLN A 83 15.00 0.01 7.65
CA GLN A 83 14.85 0.53 9.02
C GLN A 83 15.06 -0.62 10.02
N GLU A 84 16.01 -0.50 10.94
CA GLU A 84 16.32 -1.54 11.93
C GLU A 84 15.14 -1.85 12.87
N ASN A 85 14.30 -0.87 13.18
CA ASN A 85 13.10 -1.03 14.00
C ASN A 85 11.93 -1.71 13.26
N ALA A 86 12.02 -1.94 11.95
CA ALA A 86 10.96 -2.59 11.16
C ALA A 86 10.64 -4.02 11.63
N TRP A 87 11.59 -4.69 12.34
CA TRP A 87 11.39 -6.02 12.95
C TRP A 87 10.79 -5.98 14.35
N ASN A 88 10.32 -4.83 14.86
CA ASN A 88 9.71 -4.74 16.18
C ASN A 88 8.33 -5.43 16.19
N ILE A 89 8.29 -6.66 16.69
CA ILE A 89 7.06 -7.48 16.74
C ILE A 89 5.93 -6.79 17.51
N THR A 90 6.24 -6.02 18.56
CA THR A 90 5.22 -5.27 19.31
C THR A 90 4.55 -4.23 18.42
N GLN A 91 5.31 -3.50 17.64
CA GLN A 91 4.78 -2.51 16.69
C GLN A 91 4.00 -3.19 15.55
N ILE A 92 4.50 -4.28 14.99
CA ILE A 92 3.81 -5.05 13.95
C ILE A 92 2.45 -5.55 14.45
N LYS A 93 2.37 -6.05 15.69
CA LYS A 93 1.10 -6.43 16.31
C LYS A 93 0.17 -5.24 16.53
N MET A 94 0.70 -4.06 16.85
CA MET A 94 -0.11 -2.83 16.89
C MET A 94 -0.70 -2.52 15.51
N PHE A 95 0.10 -2.56 14.44
CA PHE A 95 -0.37 -2.34 13.07
C PHE A 95 -1.46 -3.34 12.67
N GLN A 96 -1.26 -4.62 12.96
CA GLN A 96 -2.27 -5.66 12.75
C GLN A 96 -3.57 -5.35 13.52
N ASN A 97 -3.47 -4.99 14.80
CA ASN A 97 -4.63 -4.64 15.63
C ASN A 97 -5.34 -3.37 15.14
N TRP A 98 -4.63 -2.46 14.52
CA TRP A 98 -5.17 -1.26 13.88
C TRP A 98 -5.73 -1.51 12.49
N GLY A 99 -5.76 -2.76 12.03
CA GLY A 99 -6.28 -3.12 10.72
C GLY A 99 -5.43 -2.65 9.55
N LEU A 100 -4.18 -2.24 9.79
CA LEU A 100 -3.23 -1.95 8.71
C LEU A 100 -2.76 -3.28 8.11
N ASN A 101 -3.04 -3.46 6.83
CA ASN A 101 -2.86 -4.75 6.14
C ASN A 101 -1.94 -4.69 4.92
N VAL A 102 -1.27 -3.55 4.70
CA VAL A 102 -0.28 -3.37 3.64
C VAL A 102 0.82 -2.42 4.07
N ILE A 103 2.04 -2.68 3.61
CA ILE A 103 3.19 -1.76 3.75
C ILE A 103 3.80 -1.57 2.36
N ARG A 104 3.99 -0.30 1.94
CA ARG A 104 4.84 0.03 0.80
C ARG A 104 6.28 0.05 1.30
N LEU A 105 7.03 -0.98 0.94
CA LEU A 105 8.34 -1.30 1.47
C LEU A 105 9.42 -0.95 0.46
N GLY A 106 10.32 -0.04 0.81
CA GLY A 106 11.45 0.31 -0.03
C GLY A 106 12.37 -0.88 -0.27
N ILE A 107 12.43 -1.37 -1.51
CA ILE A 107 13.43 -2.32 -1.99
C ILE A 107 14.48 -1.55 -2.81
N MET A 108 15.50 -1.08 -2.12
CA MET A 108 16.41 -0.09 -2.67
C MET A 108 17.34 -0.71 -3.73
N TRP A 109 17.41 -0.10 -4.91
CA TRP A 109 18.28 -0.59 -5.99
C TRP A 109 19.76 -0.62 -5.55
N SER A 110 20.22 0.42 -4.83
CA SER A 110 21.57 0.45 -4.25
C SER A 110 21.79 -0.62 -3.18
N GLY A 111 20.73 -1.05 -2.48
CA GLY A 111 20.79 -2.18 -1.55
C GLY A 111 20.97 -3.52 -2.26
N VAL A 112 20.22 -3.75 -3.34
CA VAL A 112 20.26 -4.98 -4.15
C VAL A 112 21.54 -5.07 -4.98
N LYS A 113 21.93 -3.96 -5.64
CA LYS A 113 23.12 -3.88 -6.51
C LYS A 113 24.03 -2.72 -6.10
N PRO A 114 24.79 -2.84 -5.02
CA PRO A 114 25.70 -1.80 -4.56
C PRO A 114 26.85 -1.53 -5.56
N ASN A 115 27.08 -2.44 -6.49
CA ASN A 115 28.03 -2.33 -7.58
C ASN A 115 27.49 -3.03 -8.84
N ILE A 116 28.03 -2.67 -10.01
CA ILE A 116 27.59 -3.23 -11.31
C ILE A 116 27.66 -4.76 -11.36
N SER A 117 28.68 -5.36 -10.75
CA SER A 117 28.94 -6.81 -10.76
C SER A 117 28.44 -7.57 -9.54
N ILE A 118 27.91 -6.87 -8.52
CA ILE A 118 27.56 -7.47 -7.24
C ILE A 118 26.04 -7.49 -7.07
N VAL A 119 25.51 -8.67 -6.74
CA VAL A 119 24.16 -8.83 -6.16
C VAL A 119 24.31 -9.06 -4.67
N ASN A 120 23.75 -8.18 -3.85
CA ASN A 120 23.83 -8.25 -2.40
C ASN A 120 22.80 -9.24 -1.84
N THR A 121 23.18 -10.51 -1.81
CA THR A 121 22.30 -11.56 -1.27
C THR A 121 22.02 -11.40 0.21
N THR A 122 22.92 -10.79 0.98
CA THR A 122 22.68 -10.49 2.40
C THR A 122 21.52 -9.51 2.55
N TYR A 123 21.52 -8.42 1.78
CA TYR A 123 20.40 -7.47 1.77
C TYR A 123 19.07 -8.15 1.36
N LEU A 124 19.10 -8.96 0.29
CA LEU A 124 17.93 -9.70 -0.15
C LEU A 124 17.37 -10.61 0.95
N ASN A 125 18.21 -11.36 1.64
CA ASN A 125 17.79 -12.26 2.72
C ASN A 125 17.25 -11.49 3.94
N VAL A 126 17.84 -10.35 4.28
CA VAL A 126 17.35 -9.47 5.34
C VAL A 126 15.94 -8.95 5.01
N MET A 127 15.74 -8.45 3.80
CA MET A 127 14.41 -7.99 3.35
C MET A 127 13.40 -9.16 3.25
N GLU A 128 13.87 -10.36 2.88
CA GLU A 128 13.03 -11.56 2.87
C GLU A 128 12.48 -11.86 4.26
N SER A 129 13.33 -11.82 5.29
CA SER A 129 12.91 -12.07 6.68
C SER A 129 11.85 -11.07 7.15
N LEU A 130 11.93 -9.81 6.70
CA LEU A 130 10.93 -8.80 7.02
C LEU A 130 9.62 -9.05 6.29
N ILE A 131 9.68 -9.40 5.00
CA ILE A 131 8.50 -9.75 4.20
C ILE A 131 7.77 -10.95 4.82
N ASP A 132 8.49 -11.96 5.27
CA ASP A 132 7.92 -13.15 5.94
C ASP A 132 7.29 -12.78 7.28
N LEU A 133 7.94 -11.97 8.08
CA LEU A 133 7.40 -11.48 9.34
C LEU A 133 6.10 -10.69 9.15
N TYR A 134 6.00 -9.86 8.13
CA TYR A 134 4.75 -9.19 7.77
C TYR A 134 3.66 -10.19 7.34
N ALA A 135 4.01 -11.23 6.58
CA ALA A 135 3.07 -12.28 6.19
C ALA A 135 2.48 -13.03 7.39
N GLU A 136 3.29 -13.35 8.40
CA GLU A 136 2.85 -13.98 9.66
C GLU A 136 1.80 -13.14 10.41
N HIS A 137 1.78 -11.83 10.18
CA HIS A 137 0.84 -10.90 10.78
C HIS A 137 -0.28 -10.42 9.84
N GLY A 138 -0.46 -11.11 8.70
CA GLY A 138 -1.54 -10.79 7.76
C GLY A 138 -1.32 -9.53 6.94
N ILE A 139 -0.06 -9.05 6.82
CA ILE A 139 0.29 -7.80 6.16
C ILE A 139 0.93 -8.09 4.80
N TYR A 140 0.38 -7.47 3.76
CA TYR A 140 0.93 -7.47 2.41
C TYR A 140 2.04 -6.44 2.26
N VAL A 141 2.89 -6.60 1.24
CA VAL A 141 3.94 -5.63 0.91
C VAL A 141 3.88 -5.23 -0.57
N ILE A 142 4.00 -3.94 -0.84
CA ILE A 142 4.31 -3.39 -2.17
C ILE A 142 5.80 -3.11 -2.17
N LEU A 143 6.55 -3.74 -3.05
CA LEU A 143 8.01 -3.55 -3.16
C LEU A 143 8.27 -2.34 -4.05
N ASP A 144 8.80 -1.27 -3.46
CA ASP A 144 8.99 0.02 -4.08
C ASP A 144 10.47 0.29 -4.41
N MET A 145 10.77 0.55 -5.68
CA MET A 145 12.07 1.10 -6.07
C MET A 145 12.09 2.60 -5.79
N HIS A 146 12.43 2.93 -4.56
CA HIS A 146 12.38 4.31 -4.09
C HIS A 146 13.57 5.14 -4.56
N GLN A 147 13.28 6.33 -5.07
CA GLN A 147 14.23 7.38 -5.41
C GLN A 147 13.59 8.75 -5.22
N ASP A 148 14.40 9.77 -4.90
CA ASP A 148 14.06 11.19 -4.99
C ASP A 148 15.24 11.89 -5.65
N GLY A 149 15.01 12.53 -6.80
CA GLY A 149 16.07 13.18 -7.56
C GLY A 149 17.18 12.22 -8.03
N LEU A 150 16.86 10.94 -8.24
CA LEU A 150 17.68 9.86 -8.78
C LEU A 150 18.81 9.39 -7.86
N SER A 151 19.78 10.26 -7.51
CA SER A 151 21.03 9.84 -6.85
C SER A 151 21.71 11.00 -6.13
N SER A 152 22.65 10.67 -5.23
CA SER A 152 23.47 11.63 -4.47
C SER A 152 24.25 12.61 -5.35
N ARG A 153 24.53 12.25 -6.58
CA ARG A 153 25.13 13.17 -7.57
C ARG A 153 24.25 14.40 -7.83
N TYR A 154 22.95 14.30 -7.62
CA TYR A 154 21.98 15.38 -7.84
C TYR A 154 21.44 15.97 -6.53
N GLY A 155 22.19 15.80 -5.44
CA GLY A 155 21.90 16.42 -4.14
C GLY A 155 20.97 15.64 -3.21
N THR A 156 20.60 14.39 -3.56
CA THR A 156 19.71 13.53 -2.74
C THR A 156 20.46 12.32 -2.15
N TYR A 157 19.96 11.13 -2.36
CA TYR A 157 20.55 9.86 -1.95
C TYR A 157 20.56 8.88 -3.15
N ASP A 158 21.27 7.75 -3.01
CA ASP A 158 21.44 6.80 -4.11
C ASP A 158 20.24 5.84 -4.24
N GLY A 159 19.08 6.36 -4.59
CA GLY A 159 17.93 5.56 -4.99
C GLY A 159 18.25 4.76 -6.25
N ILE A 160 18.74 5.45 -7.29
CA ILE A 160 19.42 4.83 -8.42
C ILE A 160 20.92 4.79 -8.09
N PRO A 161 21.59 3.64 -8.23
CA PRO A 161 22.98 3.48 -7.78
C PRO A 161 23.95 4.46 -8.43
N LEU A 162 24.78 5.11 -7.61
CA LEU A 162 25.77 6.08 -8.07
C LEU A 162 26.73 5.51 -9.12
N TRP A 163 27.05 4.21 -9.06
CA TRP A 163 27.89 3.56 -10.08
C TRP A 163 27.27 3.60 -11.49
N LEU A 164 25.93 3.57 -11.61
CA LEU A 164 25.24 3.72 -12.90
C LEU A 164 25.21 5.19 -13.31
N ILE A 165 24.81 6.08 -12.42
CA ILE A 165 24.73 7.53 -12.66
C ILE A 165 26.10 8.10 -13.06
N ASN A 166 27.20 7.58 -12.53
CA ASN A 166 28.55 8.01 -12.90
C ASN A 166 28.96 7.61 -14.33
N GLN A 167 28.21 6.74 -14.98
CA GLN A 167 28.39 6.43 -16.40
C GLN A 167 27.64 7.42 -17.32
N PHE A 168 26.75 8.23 -16.76
CA PHE A 168 26.03 9.23 -17.51
C PHE A 168 26.91 10.46 -17.79
N LYS A 169 26.74 11.02 -18.97
CA LYS A 169 27.45 12.23 -19.37
C LYS A 169 27.04 13.40 -18.46
N ARG A 170 28.05 14.07 -17.89
CA ARG A 170 27.81 15.30 -17.13
C ARG A 170 27.62 16.50 -18.05
N PRO A 171 26.70 17.40 -17.71
CA PRO A 171 26.59 18.68 -18.39
C PRO A 171 27.80 19.58 -18.07
N PRO A 172 28.01 20.68 -18.84
CA PRO A 172 28.99 21.70 -18.50
C PRO A 172 28.82 22.18 -17.04
N THR A 173 29.93 22.52 -16.39
CA THR A 173 29.94 22.86 -14.94
C THR A 173 28.92 23.92 -14.55
N ILE A 174 28.66 24.90 -15.43
CA ILE A 174 27.68 25.97 -15.19
C ILE A 174 26.23 25.45 -15.10
N LEU A 175 25.93 24.27 -15.65
CA LEU A 175 24.61 23.65 -15.66
C LEU A 175 24.47 22.49 -14.65
N GLN A 176 25.54 22.23 -13.90
CA GLN A 176 25.50 21.18 -12.87
C GLN A 176 24.67 21.65 -11.67
N GLU A 177 24.28 20.69 -10.85
CA GLU A 177 23.56 20.94 -9.59
C GLU A 177 24.31 22.06 -8.79
N PRO A 178 23.59 23.05 -8.23
CA PRO A 178 22.12 23.22 -8.13
C PRO A 178 21.48 24.09 -9.23
N TRP A 179 22.11 24.29 -10.38
CA TRP A 179 21.55 25.16 -11.44
C TRP A 179 20.14 24.69 -11.88
N PRO A 180 19.12 25.59 -12.02
CA PRO A 180 19.21 27.07 -12.11
C PRO A 180 19.19 27.79 -10.75
N TYR A 181 19.24 27.10 -9.65
CA TYR A 181 19.26 27.67 -8.32
C TYR A 181 20.69 28.03 -7.90
N LYS A 182 20.84 29.05 -7.03
CA LYS A 182 22.12 29.32 -6.34
C LYS A 182 22.30 28.38 -5.13
N LYS A 183 21.19 28.07 -4.47
CA LYS A 183 21.03 27.10 -3.39
C LYS A 183 19.67 26.45 -3.61
N LEU A 184 19.60 25.13 -3.46
CA LEU A 184 18.32 24.43 -3.53
C LEU A 184 17.38 24.95 -2.44
N PRO A 185 16.13 25.29 -2.78
CA PRO A 185 15.12 25.61 -1.78
C PRO A 185 14.88 24.40 -0.88
N ASN A 186 14.39 24.64 0.34
CA ASN A 186 14.01 23.57 1.28
C ASN A 186 12.71 22.84 0.83
N TRP A 187 12.62 22.53 -0.44
CA TRP A 187 11.52 21.84 -1.08
C TRP A 187 12.07 20.64 -1.86
N GLU A 188 11.70 19.45 -1.46
CA GLU A 188 12.24 18.21 -2.04
C GLU A 188 12.06 18.13 -3.56
N GLY A 189 10.93 18.60 -4.08
CA GLY A 189 10.68 18.67 -5.52
C GLY A 189 11.67 19.54 -6.32
N ALA A 190 12.45 20.42 -5.67
CA ALA A 190 13.42 21.27 -6.37
C ALA A 190 14.55 20.49 -7.03
N TYR A 191 14.92 19.31 -6.49
CA TYR A 191 15.94 18.45 -7.11
C TYR A 191 15.53 18.05 -8.52
N TYR A 192 14.27 17.69 -8.74
CA TYR A 192 13.74 17.32 -10.05
C TYR A 192 13.79 18.46 -11.07
N LEU A 193 13.84 19.71 -10.60
CA LEU A 193 13.86 20.92 -11.44
C LEU A 193 15.27 21.40 -11.78
N THR A 194 16.32 20.75 -11.29
CA THR A 194 17.69 21.06 -11.71
C THR A 194 17.98 20.52 -13.11
N TYR A 195 18.85 21.22 -13.85
CA TYR A 195 19.23 20.76 -15.19
C TYR A 195 19.92 19.40 -15.13
N GLU A 196 20.88 19.23 -14.22
CA GLU A 196 21.67 17.99 -14.14
C GLU A 196 20.81 16.78 -13.76
N CYS A 197 19.83 16.94 -12.85
CA CYS A 197 18.89 15.86 -12.53
C CYS A 197 17.97 15.54 -13.71
N SER A 198 17.40 16.54 -14.35
CA SER A 198 16.52 16.34 -15.50
C SER A 198 17.25 15.70 -16.71
N GLU A 199 18.52 16.03 -16.91
CA GLU A 199 19.39 15.40 -17.91
C GLU A 199 19.72 13.95 -17.51
N GLY A 200 20.00 13.67 -16.23
CA GLY A 200 20.20 12.32 -15.71
C GLY A 200 18.97 11.43 -15.92
N ALA A 201 17.78 11.95 -15.65
CA ALA A 201 16.53 11.26 -15.93
C ALA A 201 16.36 10.96 -17.43
N GLN A 202 16.67 11.92 -18.30
CA GLN A 202 16.58 11.71 -19.73
C GLN A 202 17.55 10.63 -20.22
N GLN A 203 18.77 10.62 -19.71
CA GLN A 203 19.75 9.58 -20.05
C GLN A 203 19.31 8.18 -19.55
N LEU A 204 18.64 8.11 -18.39
CA LEU A 204 18.00 6.88 -17.92
C LEU A 204 16.95 6.38 -18.92
N TYR A 205 16.07 7.26 -19.37
CA TYR A 205 14.99 6.92 -20.31
C TYR A 205 15.46 6.64 -21.73
N GLU A 206 16.60 7.18 -22.14
CA GLU A 206 17.21 6.93 -23.45
C GLU A 206 18.16 5.72 -23.45
N ASN A 207 18.18 4.93 -22.37
CA ASN A 207 19.03 3.74 -22.22
C ASN A 207 20.54 4.05 -22.36
N VAL A 208 20.97 5.24 -21.96
CA VAL A 208 22.41 5.57 -21.96
C VAL A 208 23.17 4.61 -21.07
N SER A 209 24.32 4.15 -21.53
CA SER A 209 25.16 3.15 -20.83
C SER A 209 24.44 1.85 -20.46
N GLY A 210 23.36 1.49 -21.17
CA GLY A 210 22.58 0.30 -20.90
C GLY A 210 21.70 0.40 -19.63
N ALA A 211 21.28 1.61 -19.27
CA ALA A 211 20.49 1.89 -18.07
C ALA A 211 19.25 0.99 -17.93
N TRP A 212 18.55 0.72 -19.04
CA TRP A 212 17.40 -0.18 -19.06
C TRP A 212 17.77 -1.62 -18.68
N ASN A 213 18.95 -2.09 -19.16
CA ASN A 213 19.42 -3.43 -18.82
C ASN A 213 19.67 -3.54 -17.32
N HIS A 214 20.31 -2.54 -16.73
CA HIS A 214 20.59 -2.51 -15.30
C HIS A 214 19.32 -2.39 -14.46
N TRP A 215 18.33 -1.58 -14.89
CA TRP A 215 17.04 -1.46 -14.25
C TRP A 215 16.22 -2.77 -14.37
N GLY A 216 16.24 -3.37 -15.54
CA GLY A 216 15.64 -4.67 -15.77
C GLY A 216 16.30 -5.79 -14.96
N ASP A 217 17.63 -5.78 -14.82
CA ASP A 217 18.38 -6.73 -13.98
C ASP A 217 18.00 -6.62 -12.51
N PHE A 218 17.87 -5.39 -11.99
CA PHE A 218 17.41 -5.15 -10.62
C PHE A 218 16.04 -5.81 -10.39
N TRP A 219 15.04 -5.49 -11.22
CA TRP A 219 13.70 -6.04 -11.06
C TRP A 219 13.62 -7.55 -11.34
N GLU A 220 14.45 -8.07 -12.25
CA GLU A 220 14.56 -9.51 -12.50
C GLU A 220 15.07 -10.25 -11.24
N ILE A 221 16.07 -9.69 -10.56
CA ILE A 221 16.59 -10.23 -9.29
C ILE A 221 15.51 -10.22 -8.22
N VAL A 222 14.82 -9.10 -8.03
CA VAL A 222 13.74 -8.92 -7.05
C VAL A 222 12.60 -9.89 -7.32
N ALA A 223 12.12 -9.98 -8.56
CA ALA A 223 11.03 -10.88 -8.95
C ALA A 223 11.41 -12.36 -8.79
N LYS A 224 12.65 -12.73 -9.12
CA LYS A 224 13.17 -14.08 -8.92
C LYS A 224 13.23 -14.46 -7.44
N HIS A 225 13.60 -13.51 -6.57
CA HIS A 225 13.77 -13.76 -5.14
C HIS A 225 12.43 -13.80 -4.40
N TYR A 226 11.53 -12.83 -4.65
CA TYR A 226 10.29 -12.65 -3.87
C TYR A 226 9.01 -13.07 -4.60
N GLY A 227 9.04 -13.33 -5.90
CA GLY A 227 7.85 -13.55 -6.72
C GLY A 227 6.96 -14.71 -6.30
N LYS A 228 7.46 -15.66 -5.51
CA LYS A 228 6.69 -16.79 -4.98
C LYS A 228 5.96 -16.47 -3.67
N LYS A 229 6.30 -15.35 -2.99
CA LYS A 229 5.69 -14.99 -1.72
C LYS A 229 4.27 -14.49 -1.95
N SER A 230 3.32 -15.06 -1.22
CA SER A 230 1.89 -14.77 -1.41
C SER A 230 1.50 -13.37 -0.92
N ASN A 231 2.24 -12.82 0.03
CA ASN A 231 2.02 -11.48 0.56
C ASN A 231 2.72 -10.36 -0.23
N VAL A 232 3.49 -10.65 -1.27
CA VAL A 232 3.97 -9.62 -2.19
C VAL A 232 2.81 -9.22 -3.09
N LEU A 233 2.22 -8.05 -2.78
CA LEU A 233 1.08 -7.49 -3.49
C LEU A 233 1.49 -6.99 -4.87
N GLY A 234 2.64 -6.31 -4.96
CA GLY A 234 3.09 -5.75 -6.23
C GLY A 234 4.52 -5.24 -6.21
N TYR A 235 4.98 -4.89 -7.41
CA TYR A 235 6.25 -4.23 -7.70
C TYR A 235 5.96 -2.81 -8.17
N ASP A 236 6.35 -1.79 -7.39
CA ASP A 236 6.24 -0.39 -7.75
C ASP A 236 7.52 0.03 -8.50
N LEU A 237 7.38 0.22 -9.80
CA LEU A 237 8.50 0.23 -10.74
C LEU A 237 9.53 1.31 -10.46
N ILE A 238 9.08 2.47 -9.99
CA ILE A 238 9.89 3.59 -9.56
C ILE A 238 9.03 4.61 -8.82
N ASN A 239 9.51 5.12 -7.70
CA ASN A 239 8.91 6.25 -7.00
C ASN A 239 9.07 7.55 -7.79
N GLU A 240 7.99 8.31 -7.96
CA GLU A 240 7.95 9.70 -8.48
C GLU A 240 8.89 10.00 -9.65
N PRO A 241 8.69 9.36 -10.81
CA PRO A 241 9.60 9.51 -11.94
C PRO A 241 9.61 10.94 -12.48
N PRO A 242 10.81 11.59 -12.64
CA PRO A 242 10.91 12.90 -13.27
C PRO A 242 10.57 12.83 -14.76
N PRO A 243 10.15 13.96 -15.37
CA PRO A 243 9.69 13.97 -16.76
C PRO A 243 10.82 13.79 -17.81
N GLY A 244 12.08 13.97 -17.42
CA GLY A 244 13.24 14.04 -18.30
C GLY A 244 13.68 15.47 -18.58
N ASN A 245 14.61 15.67 -19.54
CA ASN A 245 15.20 16.99 -19.78
C ASN A 245 14.26 17.93 -20.54
N PHE A 246 13.48 18.70 -19.82
CA PHE A 246 12.58 19.73 -20.35
C PHE A 246 13.31 21.03 -20.74
N TYR A 247 14.57 21.24 -20.36
CA TYR A 247 15.38 22.38 -20.79
C TYR A 247 15.81 22.26 -22.26
N THR A 248 16.13 21.04 -22.70
CA THR A 248 16.51 20.76 -24.09
C THR A 248 15.30 20.49 -24.98
N ASN A 249 14.23 19.96 -24.41
CA ASN A 249 12.95 19.75 -25.10
C ASN A 249 11.79 20.12 -24.17
N PRO A 250 11.23 21.33 -24.29
CA PRO A 250 10.12 21.79 -23.42
C PRO A 250 8.87 20.90 -23.46
N LEU A 251 8.66 20.10 -24.49
CA LEU A 251 7.53 19.14 -24.55
C LEU A 251 7.60 18.11 -23.42
N ARG A 252 8.79 17.78 -22.94
CA ARG A 252 8.99 16.87 -21.79
C ARG A 252 8.46 17.45 -20.47
N GLY A 253 8.27 18.77 -20.40
CA GLY A 253 7.57 19.42 -19.28
C GLY A 253 6.07 19.12 -19.23
N PHE A 254 5.48 18.59 -20.32
CA PHE A 254 4.11 18.08 -20.30
C PHE A 254 4.13 16.63 -19.78
N PRO A 255 3.45 16.33 -18.66
CA PRO A 255 3.57 15.03 -18.00
C PRO A 255 3.14 13.88 -18.89
N GLY A 256 2.12 14.07 -19.70
CA GLY A 256 1.65 13.04 -20.62
C GLY A 256 2.56 12.81 -21.83
N TYR A 257 3.32 13.83 -22.25
CA TYR A 257 4.37 13.62 -23.25
C TYR A 257 5.48 12.74 -22.66
N ALA A 258 5.96 13.07 -21.45
CA ALA A 258 6.97 12.28 -20.76
C ALA A 258 6.46 10.87 -20.44
N GLY A 259 5.22 10.73 -19.97
CA GLY A 259 4.60 9.43 -19.73
C GLY A 259 4.61 8.52 -20.96
N ARG A 260 4.24 9.07 -22.11
CA ARG A 260 4.17 8.32 -23.38
C ARG A 260 5.52 7.97 -23.97
N TYR A 261 6.47 8.92 -23.99
CA TYR A 261 7.70 8.78 -24.77
C TYR A 261 8.92 8.41 -23.92
N ASN A 262 8.91 8.71 -22.63
CA ASN A 262 9.98 8.37 -21.69
C ASN A 262 9.61 7.16 -20.82
N LEU A 263 8.50 7.22 -20.06
CA LEU A 263 8.18 6.21 -19.06
C LEU A 263 7.64 4.91 -19.65
N LEU A 264 6.62 4.98 -20.52
CA LEU A 264 5.95 3.76 -21.00
C LEU A 264 6.91 2.81 -21.75
N PRO A 265 7.86 3.26 -22.59
CA PRO A 265 8.81 2.36 -23.23
C PRO A 265 9.72 1.62 -22.27
N VAL A 266 10.25 2.30 -21.25
CA VAL A 266 11.11 1.64 -20.25
C VAL A 266 10.30 0.75 -19.31
N TYR A 267 9.08 1.13 -18.94
CA TYR A 267 8.19 0.28 -18.15
C TYR A 267 7.84 -1.01 -18.89
N ASP A 268 7.55 -0.97 -20.18
CA ASP A 268 7.34 -2.17 -20.98
C ASP A 268 8.55 -3.12 -20.92
N TYR A 269 9.75 -2.57 -21.05
CA TYR A 269 10.98 -3.34 -20.97
C TYR A 269 11.17 -3.97 -19.58
N VAL A 270 10.98 -3.19 -18.51
CA VAL A 270 11.12 -3.67 -17.12
C VAL A 270 10.08 -4.74 -16.79
N VAL A 271 8.83 -4.53 -17.20
CA VAL A 271 7.76 -5.53 -17.01
C VAL A 271 8.09 -6.83 -17.73
N GLU A 272 8.62 -6.79 -18.94
CA GLU A 272 9.08 -7.99 -19.66
C GLU A 272 10.13 -8.77 -18.85
N ARG A 273 11.06 -8.05 -18.21
CA ARG A 273 12.10 -8.65 -17.37
C ARG A 273 11.51 -9.33 -16.12
N ILE A 274 10.59 -8.65 -15.42
CA ILE A 274 9.86 -9.22 -14.27
C ILE A 274 9.11 -10.48 -14.68
N ARG A 275 8.39 -10.42 -15.81
CA ARG A 275 7.51 -11.51 -16.29
C ARG A 275 8.25 -12.78 -16.73
N LYS A 276 9.57 -12.76 -16.81
CA LYS A 276 10.38 -13.98 -16.96
C LYS A 276 10.26 -14.91 -15.75
N TYR A 277 10.17 -14.34 -14.55
CA TYR A 277 10.18 -15.10 -13.29
C TYR A 277 8.85 -15.06 -12.54
N ASP A 278 8.12 -13.94 -12.61
CA ASP A 278 6.83 -13.79 -11.95
C ASP A 278 5.75 -13.35 -12.94
N LYS A 279 4.79 -14.25 -13.18
CA LYS A 279 3.71 -14.06 -14.15
C LYS A 279 2.46 -13.39 -13.58
N SER A 280 2.33 -13.31 -12.24
CA SER A 280 1.06 -13.02 -11.57
C SER A 280 1.08 -11.80 -10.68
N THR A 281 2.15 -11.51 -9.95
CA THR A 281 2.22 -10.37 -9.03
C THR A 281 1.94 -9.06 -9.76
N LEU A 282 1.21 -8.16 -9.11
CA LEU A 282 0.77 -6.90 -9.70
C LEU A 282 1.97 -5.98 -10.00
N ILE A 283 1.85 -5.20 -11.07
CA ILE A 283 2.78 -4.15 -11.44
C ILE A 283 2.15 -2.82 -11.07
N PHE A 284 2.77 -2.12 -10.15
CA PHE A 284 2.44 -0.73 -9.83
C PHE A 284 3.31 0.16 -10.72
N TYR A 285 2.69 1.14 -11.35
CA TYR A 285 3.39 2.06 -12.25
C TYR A 285 2.91 3.48 -12.03
N GLU A 286 3.85 4.40 -11.87
CA GLU A 286 3.57 5.81 -11.62
C GLU A 286 3.65 6.63 -12.92
N PRO A 287 2.76 7.63 -13.09
CA PRO A 287 2.98 8.70 -14.07
C PRO A 287 4.01 9.69 -13.53
N VAL A 288 4.39 10.67 -14.33
CA VAL A 288 4.98 11.89 -13.78
C VAL A 288 3.96 12.49 -12.80
N THR A 289 4.34 12.71 -11.54
CA THR A 289 3.46 12.97 -10.40
C THR A 289 2.42 14.07 -10.66
N TYR A 290 2.82 15.20 -11.27
CA TYR A 290 1.89 16.29 -11.56
C TYR A 290 0.94 16.02 -12.76
N GLY A 291 1.06 14.90 -13.46
CA GLY A 291 0.19 14.52 -14.57
C GLY A 291 -1.24 14.13 -14.17
N ILE A 292 -1.48 13.92 -12.89
CA ILE A 292 -2.82 13.63 -12.36
C ILE A 292 -3.57 14.88 -11.86
N PHE A 293 -2.90 16.02 -11.76
CA PHE A 293 -3.49 17.26 -11.19
C PHE A 293 -4.31 18.08 -12.21
N THR A 294 -4.17 17.80 -13.50
CA THR A 294 -4.84 18.59 -14.53
C THR A 294 -6.18 17.97 -14.93
N PRO A 295 -7.28 18.74 -14.98
CA PRO A 295 -8.62 18.20 -15.24
C PRO A 295 -8.89 17.90 -16.73
N LEU A 296 -7.94 18.19 -17.62
CA LEU A 296 -8.22 18.32 -19.06
C LEU A 296 -8.02 17.05 -19.89
N SER A 297 -7.24 16.07 -19.42
CA SER A 297 -7.03 14.84 -20.18
C SER A 297 -6.37 13.75 -19.35
N THR A 298 -6.83 12.51 -19.50
CA THR A 298 -6.25 11.36 -18.81
C THR A 298 -5.08 10.74 -19.57
N SER A 299 -5.14 10.64 -20.89
CA SER A 299 -4.11 10.06 -21.76
C SER A 299 -3.43 11.09 -22.66
N GLY A 300 -3.84 12.36 -22.60
CA GLY A 300 -3.27 13.47 -23.34
C GLY A 300 -1.99 14.03 -22.74
N TRP A 301 -1.45 15.09 -23.34
CA TRP A 301 -0.19 15.72 -22.92
C TRP A 301 -0.22 16.27 -21.49
N LEU A 302 -1.38 16.67 -20.98
CA LEU A 302 -1.56 17.20 -19.64
C LEU A 302 -1.98 16.14 -18.60
N GLY A 303 -2.22 14.89 -19.03
CA GLY A 303 -2.56 13.77 -18.15
C GLY A 303 -1.38 12.84 -17.93
N THR A 304 -1.65 11.56 -17.64
CA THR A 304 -0.62 10.53 -17.43
C THR A 304 0.17 10.19 -18.70
N GLY A 305 -0.41 10.42 -19.88
CA GLY A 305 0.16 10.04 -21.18
C GLY A 305 0.02 8.56 -21.53
N PHE A 306 -0.43 7.73 -20.60
CA PHE A 306 -0.60 6.31 -20.83
C PHE A 306 -1.87 6.01 -21.61
N GLY A 307 -1.73 5.44 -22.80
CA GLY A 307 -2.86 4.92 -23.59
C GLY A 307 -3.18 3.46 -23.29
N ARG A 308 -2.34 2.79 -22.50
CA ARG A 308 -2.44 1.39 -22.06
C ARG A 308 -1.58 1.18 -20.82
N VAL A 309 -1.78 0.09 -20.11
CA VAL A 309 -0.88 -0.30 -19.03
C VAL A 309 0.46 -0.83 -19.57
N PRO A 310 1.57 -0.76 -18.79
CA PRO A 310 2.84 -1.38 -19.15
C PRO A 310 2.70 -2.88 -19.45
N GLY A 311 3.41 -3.32 -20.50
CA GLY A 311 3.41 -4.72 -20.95
C GLY A 311 2.22 -5.14 -21.82
N ALA A 312 1.16 -4.32 -21.94
CA ALA A 312 -0.03 -4.66 -22.74
C ALA A 312 0.23 -4.72 -24.26
N ASN A 313 1.36 -4.23 -24.72
CA ASN A 313 1.81 -4.40 -26.10
C ASN A 313 2.21 -5.86 -26.45
N ARG A 314 2.43 -6.69 -25.44
CA ARG A 314 2.84 -8.09 -25.58
C ARG A 314 1.91 -9.08 -24.92
N ASP A 315 1.22 -8.67 -23.85
CA ASP A 315 0.30 -9.50 -23.07
C ASP A 315 -1.02 -8.78 -22.82
N ASN A 316 -2.07 -9.21 -23.50
CA ASN A 316 -3.41 -8.65 -23.36
C ASN A 316 -4.02 -8.84 -21.96
N SER A 317 -3.45 -9.71 -21.12
CA SER A 317 -3.86 -9.87 -19.72
C SER A 317 -3.18 -8.85 -18.78
N SER A 318 -2.28 -8.00 -19.27
CA SER A 318 -1.59 -6.98 -18.45
C SER A 318 -2.54 -6.06 -17.67
N PRO A 319 -3.71 -5.63 -18.19
CA PRO A 319 -4.65 -4.82 -17.40
C PRO A 319 -5.10 -5.49 -16.10
N SER A 320 -5.33 -6.79 -16.08
CA SER A 320 -5.71 -7.51 -14.85
C SER A 320 -4.55 -7.68 -13.84
N LYS A 321 -3.36 -7.22 -14.18
CA LYS A 321 -2.12 -7.34 -13.39
C LYS A 321 -1.38 -6.02 -13.20
N SER A 322 -2.01 -4.89 -13.50
CA SER A 322 -1.38 -3.58 -13.45
C SER A 322 -2.21 -2.60 -12.62
N VAL A 323 -1.54 -1.80 -11.80
CA VAL A 323 -2.12 -0.84 -10.89
C VAL A 323 -1.49 0.53 -11.15
N LEU A 324 -2.32 1.53 -11.43
CA LEU A 324 -1.85 2.92 -11.47
C LEU A 324 -1.58 3.35 -10.03
N SER A 325 -0.29 3.51 -9.72
CA SER A 325 0.23 4.07 -8.49
C SER A 325 0.20 5.58 -8.58
N TYR A 326 -0.30 6.27 -7.54
CA TYR A 326 -0.36 7.72 -7.56
C TYR A 326 -0.21 8.32 -6.17
N HIS A 327 0.30 9.56 -6.13
CA HIS A 327 0.53 10.31 -4.92
C HIS A 327 -0.33 11.56 -4.86
N TYR A 328 -0.75 11.94 -3.66
CA TYR A 328 -1.44 13.20 -3.44
C TYR A 328 -0.82 13.99 -2.28
N TYR A 329 -0.34 15.17 -2.61
CA TYR A 329 0.08 16.19 -1.67
C TYR A 329 -0.48 17.54 -2.11
N CYS A 330 -1.14 18.26 -1.21
CA CYS A 330 -1.55 19.63 -1.55
C CYS A 330 -0.36 20.57 -1.47
N TRP A 331 0.35 20.75 -2.58
CA TRP A 331 1.60 21.50 -2.69
C TRP A 331 1.54 22.95 -2.19
N ILE A 332 0.36 23.59 -2.20
CA ILE A 332 0.19 24.96 -1.69
C ILE A 332 0.25 25.05 -0.18
N LEU A 333 0.16 23.91 0.54
CA LEU A 333 0.27 23.83 2.00
C LEU A 333 1.72 23.66 2.47
N GLN A 334 2.65 23.30 1.59
CA GLN A 334 4.05 23.03 1.96
C GLN A 334 4.77 24.24 2.60
N SER A 335 4.29 25.46 2.32
CA SER A 335 4.83 26.68 2.92
C SER A 335 4.20 27.03 4.28
N ASP A 336 3.18 26.32 4.71
CA ASP A 336 2.48 26.60 5.96
C ASP A 336 3.13 25.85 7.12
N TYR A 337 3.01 26.43 8.32
CA TYR A 337 3.33 25.68 9.53
C TYR A 337 2.26 24.62 9.75
N PRO A 338 2.62 23.34 9.92
CA PRO A 338 1.65 22.25 10.01
C PRO A 338 0.58 22.45 11.08
N ASN A 339 0.95 23.06 12.22
CA ASN A 339 0.05 23.31 13.35
C ASN A 339 -0.75 24.63 13.24
N SER A 340 -0.54 25.39 12.16
CA SER A 340 -1.29 26.64 11.96
C SER A 340 -2.73 26.36 11.55
N THR A 341 -3.61 27.34 11.83
CA THR A 341 -4.99 27.27 11.36
C THR A 341 -5.05 27.26 9.83
N MET A 342 -5.75 26.30 9.25
CA MET A 342 -5.94 26.17 7.81
C MET A 342 -6.69 27.39 7.26
N PRO A 343 -6.10 28.17 6.34
CA PRO A 343 -6.82 29.26 5.68
C PRO A 343 -7.97 28.70 4.82
N LEU A 344 -9.17 29.28 4.96
CA LEU A 344 -10.37 28.79 4.27
C LEU A 344 -10.17 28.61 2.75
N TRP A 345 -9.51 29.57 2.09
CA TRP A 345 -9.28 29.50 0.65
C TRP A 345 -8.35 28.34 0.25
N LYS A 346 -7.34 28.01 1.09
CA LYS A 346 -6.48 26.85 0.87
C LYS A 346 -7.25 25.55 1.08
N LYS A 347 -8.07 25.47 2.15
CA LYS A 347 -8.96 24.35 2.38
C LYS A 347 -9.88 24.10 1.19
N VAL A 348 -10.55 25.13 0.67
CA VAL A 348 -11.42 25.01 -0.51
C VAL A 348 -10.62 24.52 -1.73
N LEU A 349 -9.42 25.05 -1.95
CA LEU A 349 -8.60 24.67 -3.08
C LEU A 349 -8.08 23.23 -2.95
N CYS A 350 -7.55 22.82 -1.80
CA CYS A 350 -7.04 21.48 -1.57
C CYS A 350 -8.17 20.44 -1.53
N ASP A 351 -9.15 20.62 -0.64
CA ASP A 351 -10.11 19.57 -0.28
C ASP A 351 -11.30 19.52 -1.26
N SER A 352 -11.75 20.69 -1.75
CA SER A 352 -12.95 20.75 -2.59
C SER A 352 -12.66 20.77 -4.09
N PHE A 353 -11.43 21.07 -4.49
CA PHE A 353 -11.06 21.18 -5.90
C PHE A 353 -9.93 20.20 -6.30
N LEU A 354 -8.73 20.30 -5.71
CA LEU A 354 -7.57 19.52 -6.15
C LEU A 354 -7.76 18.03 -5.86
N LEU A 355 -8.08 17.66 -4.65
CA LEU A 355 -8.21 16.26 -4.23
C LEU A 355 -9.29 15.49 -5.02
N PRO A 356 -10.54 15.98 -5.14
CA PRO A 356 -11.55 15.31 -5.98
C PRO A 356 -11.15 15.27 -7.45
N THR A 357 -10.42 16.28 -7.95
CA THR A 357 -9.91 16.32 -9.32
C THR A 357 -8.90 15.20 -9.55
N VAL A 358 -7.93 15.03 -8.65
CA VAL A 358 -6.91 13.98 -8.73
C VAL A 358 -7.56 12.60 -8.77
N ILE A 359 -8.44 12.30 -7.83
CA ILE A 359 -9.11 10.99 -7.79
C ILE A 359 -9.96 10.77 -9.04
N SER A 360 -10.72 11.79 -9.49
CA SER A 360 -11.49 11.70 -10.73
C SER A 360 -10.60 11.42 -11.95
N ASN A 361 -9.43 12.06 -12.03
CA ASN A 361 -8.50 11.85 -13.14
C ASN A 361 -7.89 10.44 -13.12
N VAL A 362 -7.52 9.94 -11.95
CA VAL A 362 -7.01 8.56 -11.78
C VAL A 362 -8.08 7.54 -12.16
N ILE A 363 -9.34 7.73 -11.74
CA ILE A 363 -10.47 6.89 -12.14
C ILE A 363 -10.65 6.89 -13.67
N LYS A 364 -10.60 8.06 -14.31
CA LYS A 364 -10.71 8.18 -15.77
C LYS A 364 -9.52 7.53 -16.48
N ALA A 365 -8.30 7.70 -15.95
CA ALA A 365 -7.09 7.09 -16.51
C ALA A 365 -7.21 5.56 -16.51
N THR A 366 -7.56 4.95 -15.38
CA THR A 366 -7.72 3.49 -15.29
C THR A 366 -8.89 2.96 -16.11
N LYS A 367 -9.98 3.71 -16.28
CA LYS A 367 -11.04 3.36 -17.24
C LYS A 367 -10.54 3.33 -18.69
N THR A 368 -9.57 4.17 -19.04
CA THR A 368 -8.99 4.24 -20.39
C THR A 368 -7.96 3.13 -20.62
N THR A 369 -7.08 2.89 -19.64
CA THR A 369 -5.97 1.93 -19.78
C THR A 369 -6.31 0.52 -19.36
N GLY A 370 -7.37 0.35 -18.56
CA GLY A 370 -7.62 -0.83 -17.74
C GLY A 370 -6.73 -0.83 -16.49
N GLY A 371 -6.88 -1.85 -15.67
CA GLY A 371 -6.12 -2.04 -14.42
C GLY A 371 -6.79 -1.45 -13.19
N GLY A 372 -6.10 -1.60 -12.06
CA GLY A 372 -6.50 -1.01 -10.78
C GLY A 372 -5.82 0.33 -10.53
N ARG A 373 -6.09 0.88 -9.34
CA ARG A 373 -5.48 2.12 -8.85
C ARG A 373 -5.19 2.00 -7.36
N PHE A 374 -4.19 2.75 -6.88
CA PHE A 374 -3.79 2.75 -5.48
C PHE A 374 -3.16 4.11 -5.14
N LEU A 375 -3.61 4.74 -4.05
CA LEU A 375 -2.98 5.94 -3.49
C LEU A 375 -1.77 5.51 -2.67
N THR A 376 -0.61 5.41 -3.31
CA THR A 376 0.62 4.85 -2.72
C THR A 376 1.35 5.83 -1.81
N GLU A 377 1.10 7.13 -1.98
CA GLU A 377 1.53 8.13 -1.01
C GLU A 377 0.53 9.27 -0.86
N PHE A 378 0.35 9.67 0.37
CA PHE A 378 -0.14 10.97 0.78
C PHE A 378 0.44 11.29 2.16
N GLY A 379 0.59 12.55 2.48
CA GLY A 379 1.23 12.94 3.74
C GLY A 379 1.44 14.43 3.82
N LEU A 380 2.54 14.87 4.45
CA LEU A 380 2.78 16.23 4.89
C LEU A 380 1.66 16.74 5.80
N CYS A 381 1.01 15.83 6.45
CA CYS A 381 -0.07 16.03 7.40
C CYS A 381 0.06 15.00 8.51
N GLY A 382 -0.57 15.26 9.63
CA GLY A 382 -0.63 14.36 10.77
C GLY A 382 -1.55 14.95 11.82
N ASP A 383 -2.52 14.19 12.31
CA ASP A 383 -3.46 14.73 13.29
C ASP A 383 -2.73 15.13 14.57
N ASP A 384 -2.72 16.43 14.86
CA ASP A 384 -2.10 17.05 16.04
C ASP A 384 -3.08 17.31 17.17
N GLY A 385 -4.35 16.90 17.01
CA GLY A 385 -5.44 17.10 17.96
C GLY A 385 -6.11 18.49 17.87
N ASN A 386 -5.61 19.37 17.01
CA ASN A 386 -6.25 20.65 16.72
C ASN A 386 -7.18 20.52 15.48
N PRO A 387 -8.51 20.55 15.65
CA PRO A 387 -9.44 20.31 14.55
C PRO A 387 -9.39 21.40 13.46
N SER A 388 -8.70 22.50 13.69
CA SER A 388 -8.55 23.61 12.75
C SER A 388 -7.17 23.67 12.09
N SER A 389 -6.23 22.81 12.47
CA SER A 389 -4.88 22.83 11.92
C SER A 389 -4.80 22.31 10.48
N VAL A 390 -3.79 22.76 9.75
CA VAL A 390 -3.46 22.24 8.42
C VAL A 390 -3.27 20.73 8.50
N ASN A 391 -2.50 20.26 9.47
CA ASN A 391 -2.24 18.83 9.69
C ASN A 391 -3.52 17.99 9.81
N THR A 392 -4.40 18.35 10.74
CA THR A 392 -5.60 17.55 11.02
C THR A 392 -6.59 17.60 9.86
N LEU A 393 -6.84 18.79 9.29
CA LEU A 393 -7.82 18.95 8.21
C LEU A 393 -7.38 18.25 6.93
N GLU A 394 -6.14 18.41 6.51
CA GLU A 394 -5.64 17.81 5.26
C GLU A 394 -5.69 16.28 5.31
N CYS A 395 -5.19 15.66 6.38
CA CYS A 395 -5.24 14.20 6.52
C CYS A 395 -6.68 13.66 6.52
N ASN A 396 -7.58 14.30 7.27
CA ASN A 396 -8.97 13.86 7.30
C ASN A 396 -9.67 14.01 5.94
N ALA A 397 -9.39 15.09 5.21
CA ALA A 397 -9.95 15.28 3.87
C ALA A 397 -9.51 14.16 2.90
N VAL A 398 -8.22 13.80 2.90
CA VAL A 398 -7.71 12.72 2.05
C VAL A 398 -8.35 11.38 2.43
N LEU A 399 -8.44 11.07 3.71
CA LEU A 399 -9.03 9.82 4.18
C LEU A 399 -10.53 9.73 3.88
N ASP A 400 -11.28 10.84 4.01
CA ASP A 400 -12.71 10.90 3.70
C ASP A 400 -12.96 10.69 2.20
N GLU A 401 -12.14 11.31 1.34
CA GLU A 401 -12.27 11.14 -0.10
C GLU A 401 -11.82 9.74 -0.56
N ALA A 402 -10.79 9.17 0.08
CA ALA A 402 -10.36 7.79 -0.14
C ALA A 402 -11.46 6.78 0.25
N ASP A 403 -12.10 6.98 1.40
CA ASP A 403 -13.22 6.15 1.86
C ASP A 403 -14.39 6.21 0.87
N LYS A 404 -14.77 7.39 0.42
CA LYS A 404 -15.86 7.63 -0.55
C LYS A 404 -15.65 6.90 -1.88
N HIS A 405 -14.41 6.74 -2.32
CA HIS A 405 -14.03 6.12 -3.59
C HIS A 405 -13.48 4.70 -3.45
N PHE A 406 -13.48 4.12 -2.24
CA PHE A 406 -12.92 2.80 -1.93
C PHE A 406 -11.46 2.68 -2.38
N GLU A 407 -10.68 3.75 -2.18
CA GLU A 407 -9.25 3.73 -2.48
C GLU A 407 -8.49 2.92 -1.45
N SER A 408 -7.61 2.05 -1.93
CA SER A 408 -6.54 1.50 -1.11
C SER A 408 -5.42 2.52 -1.02
N TRP A 409 -4.78 2.62 0.15
CA TRP A 409 -3.81 3.66 0.39
C TRP A 409 -2.66 3.26 1.33
N THR A 410 -1.51 3.96 1.17
CA THR A 410 -0.39 3.95 2.10
C THR A 410 0.03 5.38 2.46
N TYR A 411 0.10 5.67 3.76
CA TYR A 411 0.45 6.99 4.30
C TYR A 411 1.97 7.19 4.34
N TRP A 412 2.44 8.36 3.98
CA TRP A 412 3.85 8.72 4.10
C TRP A 412 4.07 9.49 5.41
N ASP A 413 4.86 8.92 6.37
CA ASP A 413 5.61 7.68 6.30
C ASP A 413 5.44 6.80 7.56
N GLY A 414 4.25 6.69 8.12
CA GLY A 414 3.99 5.72 9.21
C GLY A 414 4.21 6.24 10.62
N HIS A 415 4.19 7.52 10.86
CA HIS A 415 4.29 8.16 12.18
C HIS A 415 3.06 7.91 13.08
N PHE A 416 2.78 6.64 13.37
CA PHE A 416 1.73 6.21 14.32
C PHE A 416 2.27 5.98 15.72
N ILE A 417 3.59 5.91 15.86
CA ILE A 417 4.30 5.51 17.08
C ILE A 417 5.40 6.53 17.34
N ASP A 418 5.49 7.02 18.56
CA ASP A 418 6.53 7.95 18.99
C ASP A 418 7.90 7.28 19.17
N ASN A 419 8.93 8.07 19.42
CA ASN A 419 10.29 7.56 19.62
C ASN A 419 10.45 6.66 20.87
N ALA A 420 9.49 6.69 21.80
CA ALA A 420 9.46 5.83 22.98
C ALA A 420 8.70 4.51 22.72
N GLY A 421 8.12 4.34 21.53
CA GLY A 421 7.35 3.15 21.15
C GLY A 421 5.87 3.22 21.52
N ASN A 422 5.35 4.38 21.91
CA ASN A 422 3.95 4.55 22.28
C ASN A 422 3.12 5.04 21.10
N PRO A 423 1.83 4.61 20.99
CA PRO A 423 0.92 5.13 19.99
C PRO A 423 0.71 6.65 20.10
N ILE A 424 0.83 7.37 19.00
CA ILE A 424 0.42 8.77 18.88
C ILE A 424 -1.10 8.79 18.72
N GLN A 425 -1.81 9.01 19.83
CA GLN A 425 -3.26 8.79 19.92
C GLN A 425 -4.08 9.61 18.93
N THR A 426 -3.67 10.82 18.63
CA THR A 426 -4.34 11.69 17.65
C THR A 426 -4.24 11.10 16.25
N GLN A 427 -3.04 10.68 15.83
CA GLN A 427 -2.80 10.00 14.57
C GLN A 427 -3.60 8.70 14.46
N VAL A 428 -3.50 7.84 15.49
CA VAL A 428 -4.23 6.58 15.53
C VAL A 428 -5.73 6.84 15.38
N ARG A 429 -6.29 7.82 16.09
CA ARG A 429 -7.71 8.15 16.00
C ARG A 429 -8.15 8.64 14.62
N SER A 430 -7.32 9.40 13.92
CA SER A 430 -7.63 9.92 12.59
C SER A 430 -7.59 8.82 11.52
N PHE A 431 -6.53 7.99 11.53
CA PHE A 431 -6.23 7.05 10.46
C PHE A 431 -6.90 5.68 10.63
N ILE A 432 -7.10 5.24 11.88
CA ILE A 432 -7.60 3.90 12.16
C ILE A 432 -9.13 3.90 12.19
N ARG A 433 -9.74 3.76 11.03
CA ARG A 433 -11.18 3.86 10.77
C ARG A 433 -11.78 2.50 10.45
N PRO A 434 -13.09 2.28 10.68
CA PRO A 434 -13.76 1.09 10.17
C PRO A 434 -13.67 1.03 8.65
N TYR A 435 -13.56 -0.17 8.10
CA TYR A 435 -13.59 -0.37 6.64
C TYR A 435 -13.82 -1.84 6.27
N PRO A 436 -14.33 -2.14 5.05
CA PRO A 436 -14.48 -3.50 4.59
C PRO A 436 -13.12 -4.06 4.14
N GLN A 437 -12.51 -4.93 4.96
CA GLN A 437 -11.28 -5.62 4.58
C GLN A 437 -11.48 -6.63 3.46
N SER A 438 -12.68 -7.24 3.43
CA SER A 438 -12.99 -8.33 2.50
C SER A 438 -14.48 -8.38 2.25
N THR A 439 -14.91 -8.44 0.99
CA THR A 439 -16.35 -8.57 0.64
C THR A 439 -16.54 -9.46 -0.58
N ASN A 440 -17.56 -10.31 -0.52
CA ASN A 440 -18.03 -11.03 -1.69
C ASN A 440 -19.09 -10.17 -2.41
N GLY A 441 -18.64 -9.24 -3.25
CA GLY A 441 -19.55 -8.40 -4.02
C GLY A 441 -19.02 -7.00 -4.30
N ARG A 442 -19.85 -6.19 -4.93
CA ARG A 442 -19.51 -4.84 -5.40
C ARG A 442 -19.84 -3.79 -4.35
N PHE A 443 -18.90 -2.95 -4.02
CA PHE A 443 -19.10 -1.79 -3.15
C PHE A 443 -20.10 -0.78 -3.74
N VAL A 444 -20.91 -0.16 -2.88
CA VAL A 444 -21.90 0.85 -3.27
C VAL A 444 -21.59 2.18 -2.59
N LYS A 445 -21.47 2.19 -1.26
CA LYS A 445 -21.24 3.41 -0.49
C LYS A 445 -20.48 3.08 0.80
N GLN A 446 -19.60 3.99 1.19
CA GLN A 446 -18.93 3.99 2.51
C GLN A 446 -18.84 5.42 3.02
N HIS A 447 -19.03 5.59 4.32
CA HIS A 447 -18.80 6.85 5.00
C HIS A 447 -18.47 6.59 6.47
N PHE A 448 -17.48 7.31 6.98
CA PHE A 448 -17.12 7.33 8.39
C PHE A 448 -17.08 8.77 8.90
N ASN A 449 -17.76 9.04 9.99
CA ASN A 449 -17.68 10.32 10.70
C ASN A 449 -16.73 10.16 11.89
N HIS A 450 -15.54 10.72 11.79
CA HIS A 450 -14.49 10.59 12.81
C HIS A 450 -14.82 11.29 14.14
N GLU A 451 -15.73 12.28 14.15
CA GLU A 451 -16.18 12.97 15.36
C GLU A 451 -17.19 12.13 16.13
N THR A 452 -18.24 11.66 15.47
CA THR A 452 -19.30 10.87 16.09
C THR A 452 -18.98 9.38 16.20
N GLY A 453 -18.08 8.87 15.35
CA GLY A 453 -17.79 7.44 15.22
C GLY A 453 -18.85 6.66 14.44
N GLU A 454 -19.82 7.36 13.81
CA GLU A 454 -20.79 6.72 12.95
C GLU A 454 -20.13 6.18 11.68
N TYR A 455 -20.43 4.94 11.34
CA TYR A 455 -19.95 4.30 10.13
C TYR A 455 -21.09 3.69 9.34
N SER A 456 -21.16 3.98 8.06
CA SER A 456 -22.11 3.37 7.14
C SER A 456 -21.38 2.72 5.96
N PHE A 457 -21.82 1.53 5.60
CA PHE A 457 -21.29 0.78 4.47
C PHE A 457 -22.39 0.01 3.76
N SER A 458 -22.38 0.03 2.43
CA SER A 458 -23.29 -0.79 1.64
C SER A 458 -22.59 -1.42 0.44
N PHE A 459 -23.04 -2.61 0.08
CA PHE A 459 -22.52 -3.39 -1.05
C PHE A 459 -23.61 -4.33 -1.61
N ILE A 460 -23.41 -4.81 -2.82
CA ILE A 460 -24.28 -5.81 -3.45
C ILE A 460 -23.48 -7.10 -3.54
N THR A 461 -23.96 -8.17 -2.92
CA THR A 461 -23.30 -9.48 -2.94
C THR A 461 -23.25 -10.06 -4.35
N ASN A 462 -22.21 -10.84 -4.65
CA ASN A 462 -22.27 -11.78 -5.76
C ASN A 462 -23.11 -13.00 -5.36
N GLN A 463 -23.66 -13.70 -6.35
CA GLN A 463 -24.28 -15.00 -6.13
C GLN A 463 -23.25 -15.97 -5.52
N LEU A 464 -23.58 -16.61 -4.39
CA LEU A 464 -22.71 -17.57 -3.73
C LEU A 464 -22.76 -18.91 -4.50
N SER A 465 -21.69 -19.24 -5.19
CA SER A 465 -21.61 -20.56 -5.84
C SER A 465 -21.36 -21.65 -4.80
N ASN A 466 -21.98 -22.82 -5.00
CA ASN A 466 -21.81 -23.99 -4.12
C ASN A 466 -20.39 -24.59 -4.09
N GLN A 467 -19.43 -23.99 -4.79
CA GLN A 467 -18.08 -24.54 -4.99
C GLN A 467 -17.07 -24.23 -3.87
N TYR A 468 -17.34 -23.25 -2.98
CA TYR A 468 -16.38 -22.86 -1.94
C TYR A 468 -16.88 -23.23 -0.55
N SER A 469 -16.48 -24.43 -0.09
CA SER A 469 -16.95 -25.01 1.18
C SER A 469 -16.31 -24.43 2.45
N GLU A 470 -15.18 -23.70 2.35
CA GLU A 470 -14.44 -23.27 3.54
C GLU A 470 -15.01 -22.02 4.24
N LYS A 471 -15.73 -21.14 3.52
CA LYS A 471 -16.37 -19.96 4.07
C LYS A 471 -17.86 -19.91 3.72
N GLN A 472 -18.59 -20.98 4.01
CA GLN A 472 -20.03 -21.05 3.71
C GLN A 472 -20.75 -19.82 4.27
N ASN A 473 -21.38 -19.03 3.37
CA ASN A 473 -22.22 -17.86 3.64
C ASN A 473 -21.48 -16.60 4.11
N LEU A 474 -20.18 -16.59 4.30
CA LEU A 474 -19.46 -15.35 4.60
C LEU A 474 -19.59 -14.39 3.40
N ILE A 475 -20.05 -13.17 3.64
CA ILE A 475 -20.19 -12.15 2.59
C ILE A 475 -19.32 -10.92 2.82
N ALA A 476 -18.91 -10.66 4.08
CA ALA A 476 -18.02 -9.55 4.38
C ALA A 476 -17.23 -9.78 5.68
N GLU A 477 -16.03 -9.24 5.72
CA GLU A 477 -15.20 -9.05 6.91
C GLU A 477 -14.92 -7.56 7.04
N ILE A 478 -15.47 -6.96 8.09
CA ILE A 478 -15.37 -5.52 8.36
C ILE A 478 -14.42 -5.31 9.53
N TYR A 479 -13.38 -4.52 9.34
CA TYR A 479 -12.54 -4.08 10.43
C TYR A 479 -13.28 -3.02 11.25
N ILE A 480 -13.33 -3.21 12.58
CA ILE A 480 -13.94 -2.28 13.54
C ILE A 480 -12.89 -1.95 14.62
N PRO A 481 -12.41 -0.72 14.70
CA PRO A 481 -11.41 -0.29 15.68
C PRO A 481 -12.00 -0.11 17.09
N LEU A 482 -12.27 -1.22 17.78
CA LEU A 482 -13.01 -1.25 19.04
C LEU A 482 -12.38 -0.33 20.10
N SER A 483 -11.07 -0.45 20.32
CA SER A 483 -10.36 0.34 21.34
C SER A 483 -10.20 1.82 20.97
N VAL A 484 -10.25 2.16 19.68
CA VAL A 484 -10.00 3.52 19.19
C VAL A 484 -11.29 4.34 19.14
N HIS A 485 -12.34 3.78 18.53
CA HIS A 485 -13.58 4.51 18.30
C HIS A 485 -14.77 4.03 19.13
N TYR A 486 -14.74 2.80 19.64
CA TYR A 486 -15.87 2.19 20.32
C TYR A 486 -15.53 1.62 21.71
N PRO A 487 -14.77 2.35 22.57
CA PRO A 487 -14.33 1.81 23.87
C PRO A 487 -15.47 1.46 24.83
N ASN A 488 -16.62 2.14 24.69
CA ASN A 488 -17.83 1.90 25.50
C ASN A 488 -18.83 0.99 24.78
N GLY A 489 -18.45 0.39 23.64
CA GLY A 489 -19.31 -0.44 22.81
C GLY A 489 -19.97 0.33 21.67
N TYR A 490 -20.69 -0.43 20.86
CA TYR A 490 -21.40 0.06 19.67
C TYR A 490 -22.73 -0.68 19.50
N SER A 491 -23.61 -0.13 18.69
CA SER A 491 -24.76 -0.83 18.12
C SER A 491 -24.57 -0.99 16.62
N ILE A 492 -25.10 -2.07 16.07
CA ILE A 492 -25.05 -2.36 14.64
C ILE A 492 -26.46 -2.57 14.11
N ASN A 493 -26.78 -1.92 13.02
CA ASN A 493 -27.99 -2.12 12.23
C ASN A 493 -27.61 -2.76 10.90
N LEU A 494 -28.29 -3.84 10.54
CA LEU A 494 -28.09 -4.55 9.27
C LEU A 494 -29.39 -4.65 8.50
N ASN A 495 -29.33 -4.43 7.21
CA ASN A 495 -30.43 -4.63 6.27
C ASN A 495 -29.92 -5.51 5.11
N PRO A 496 -30.54 -6.67 4.80
CA PRO A 496 -31.72 -7.26 5.46
C PRO A 496 -31.44 -7.80 6.87
N ASN A 497 -32.48 -7.89 7.70
CA ASN A 497 -32.37 -8.24 9.12
C ASN A 497 -32.03 -9.72 9.41
N ASN A 498 -32.07 -10.59 8.39
CA ASN A 498 -31.79 -12.03 8.50
C ASN A 498 -30.29 -12.35 8.27
N LEU A 499 -29.42 -11.34 8.27
CA LEU A 499 -27.97 -11.54 8.32
C LEU A 499 -27.51 -11.91 9.74
N THR A 500 -26.48 -12.75 9.82
CA THR A 500 -25.83 -13.08 11.10
C THR A 500 -24.42 -12.52 11.16
N THR A 501 -23.96 -12.22 12.36
CA THR A 501 -22.62 -11.65 12.56
C THR A 501 -21.82 -12.41 13.61
N GLU A 502 -20.51 -12.44 13.43
CA GLU A 502 -19.55 -12.93 14.41
C GLU A 502 -18.41 -11.91 14.55
N LEU A 503 -18.09 -11.54 15.78
CA LEU A 503 -16.97 -10.63 16.07
C LEU A 503 -15.81 -11.43 16.65
N LYS A 504 -14.64 -11.37 15.99
CA LYS A 504 -13.38 -11.92 16.48
C LYS A 504 -12.31 -10.84 16.50
N GLY A 505 -11.86 -10.44 17.68
CA GLY A 505 -10.98 -9.27 17.83
C GLY A 505 -11.65 -8.03 17.24
N ASN A 506 -10.99 -7.40 16.27
CA ASN A 506 -11.49 -6.21 15.57
C ASN A 506 -12.17 -6.52 14.23
N ILE A 507 -12.42 -7.79 13.90
CA ILE A 507 -13.04 -8.21 12.64
C ILE A 507 -14.47 -8.69 12.89
N LEU A 508 -15.42 -8.00 12.28
CA LEU A 508 -16.82 -8.37 12.22
C LEU A 508 -17.07 -9.13 10.92
N SER A 509 -17.34 -10.42 11.03
CA SER A 509 -17.76 -11.27 9.91
C SER A 509 -19.28 -11.20 9.74
N ILE A 510 -19.76 -11.01 8.51
CA ILE A 510 -21.19 -10.97 8.15
C ILE A 510 -21.49 -12.18 7.28
N TYR A 511 -22.53 -12.91 7.63
CA TYR A 511 -22.96 -14.12 6.95
C TYR A 511 -24.37 -13.97 6.39
N LEU A 512 -24.57 -14.46 5.17
CA LEU A 512 -25.87 -14.52 4.51
C LEU A 512 -26.64 -15.75 4.98
N SER A 513 -27.95 -15.60 5.20
CA SER A 513 -28.81 -16.76 5.46
C SER A 513 -28.92 -17.65 4.22
N THR A 514 -29.18 -18.94 4.43
CA THR A 514 -29.26 -19.95 3.35
C THR A 514 -30.29 -19.63 2.27
N ASP A 515 -31.35 -18.94 2.64
CA ASP A 515 -32.50 -18.62 1.78
C ASP A 515 -32.15 -17.56 0.72
N LEU A 516 -31.12 -16.74 0.97
CA LEU A 516 -30.73 -15.60 0.11
C LEU A 516 -29.53 -15.90 -0.83
N ARG A 517 -29.07 -17.14 -0.90
CA ARG A 517 -27.82 -17.48 -1.64
C ARG A 517 -27.91 -17.33 -3.15
N ASN A 518 -29.10 -17.43 -3.71
CA ASN A 518 -29.30 -17.61 -5.16
C ASN A 518 -29.41 -16.29 -5.93
N GLU A 519 -29.50 -15.16 -5.25
CA GLU A 519 -29.64 -13.84 -5.87
C GLU A 519 -28.68 -12.83 -5.24
N PRO A 520 -28.24 -11.81 -6.00
CA PRO A 520 -27.49 -10.69 -5.41
C PRO A 520 -28.34 -9.97 -4.37
N VAL A 521 -27.77 -9.72 -3.19
CA VAL A 521 -28.45 -9.03 -2.08
C VAL A 521 -27.78 -7.69 -1.85
N HIS A 522 -28.59 -6.62 -1.78
CA HIS A 522 -28.11 -5.32 -1.32
C HIS A 522 -28.02 -5.34 0.20
N VAL A 523 -26.80 -5.23 0.72
CA VAL A 523 -26.52 -5.20 2.17
C VAL A 523 -26.19 -3.78 2.58
N GLU A 524 -26.86 -3.31 3.62
CA GLU A 524 -26.58 -2.02 4.26
C GLU A 524 -26.20 -2.28 5.73
N MET A 525 -25.19 -1.61 6.19
CA MET A 525 -24.71 -1.68 7.55
C MET A 525 -24.48 -0.28 8.11
N GLU A 526 -24.90 -0.08 9.34
CA GLU A 526 -24.65 1.12 10.11
C GLU A 526 -24.12 0.76 11.49
N ILE A 527 -23.05 1.42 11.91
CA ILE A 527 -22.46 1.30 13.27
C ILE A 527 -22.59 2.64 13.95
N VAL A 528 -23.12 2.64 15.18
CA VAL A 528 -23.26 3.84 16.01
C VAL A 528 -22.58 3.60 17.35
N ARG A 529 -21.81 4.56 17.81
CA ARG A 529 -21.16 4.54 19.13
C ARG A 529 -22.22 4.55 20.25
N LYS A 530 -22.00 3.76 21.31
CA LYS A 530 -22.78 3.80 22.57
C LYS A 530 -22.23 4.83 23.52
#